data_b1410e5c0e1054d1237d8c795bb83206
#
_entry.id   b1410e5c0e1054d1237d8c795bb83206
#
_cell.length_a   1.000
_cell.length_b   1.000
_cell.length_c   1.000
_cell.angle_alpha   90.00
_cell.angle_beta   90.00
_cell.angle_gamma   90.00
#
_symmetry.space_group_name_H-M   'P 1'
#
loop_
_entity.id
_entity.type
_entity.pdbx_description
1 polymer ?
#
loop_
_entity_poly.entity_id
_entity_poly.type
_entity_poly.pdbx_seq_one_letter_code
_entity_poly.pdbx_strand_id
1 'polypeptide(L)'
;MHDLRTPLATIFGFARTMQRAVELEPPVSRYVEMIIAASEQMTELLEELGLAARIAAQRYEPVLADVDTLELARAAVPEADGTGTTVTTDPPTVQRSLAALVDCARKHGGVSTVSLRVAGSTLTLDPVNEAAAPVIMGESLKDLGAVVALSAIRALGGSAELEGETLLIRLG
;
A
#
# COMPACT_ATOMS: atom_id res chain seq x y z
N MET A 1 18.86 -2.77 7.02
CA MET A 1 17.95 -3.06 5.89
C MET A 1 18.65 -3.10 4.53
N HIS A 2 19.70 -2.33 4.32
CA HIS A 2 20.50 -2.38 3.07
C HIS A 2 21.01 -3.81 2.78
N ASP A 3 21.44 -4.52 3.80
CA ASP A 3 22.05 -5.84 3.69
C ASP A 3 21.10 -6.94 3.19
N LEU A 4 19.80 -6.76 3.30
CA LEU A 4 18.78 -7.67 2.76
C LEU A 4 18.37 -7.32 1.34
N ARG A 5 18.43 -6.04 0.96
CA ARG A 5 18.07 -5.60 -0.39
C ARG A 5 19.05 -6.10 -1.46
N THR A 6 20.33 -6.10 -1.14
CA THR A 6 21.37 -6.50 -2.10
C THR A 6 21.23 -7.97 -2.54
N PRO A 7 21.15 -8.98 -1.64
CA PRO A 7 20.96 -10.36 -2.06
C PRO A 7 19.61 -10.58 -2.76
N LEU A 8 18.56 -9.88 -2.33
CA LEU A 8 17.26 -9.98 -2.98
C LEU A 8 17.27 -9.44 -4.41
N ALA A 9 17.90 -8.28 -4.64
CA ALA A 9 18.10 -7.73 -5.98
C ALA A 9 18.91 -8.65 -6.89
N THR A 10 19.86 -9.40 -6.32
CA THR A 10 20.65 -10.40 -7.04
C THR A 10 19.77 -11.57 -7.47
N ILE A 11 18.96 -12.14 -6.56
CA ILE A 11 18.03 -13.25 -6.87
C ILE A 11 17.04 -12.81 -7.95
N PHE A 12 16.43 -11.64 -7.80
CA PHE A 12 15.51 -11.07 -8.78
C PHE A 12 16.17 -10.86 -10.14
N GLY A 13 17.38 -10.29 -10.17
CA GLY A 13 18.12 -10.04 -11.40
C GLY A 13 18.45 -11.31 -12.16
N PHE A 14 18.90 -12.38 -11.47
CA PHE A 14 19.15 -13.68 -12.11
C PHE A 14 17.87 -14.33 -12.63
N ALA A 15 16.77 -14.31 -11.85
CA ALA A 15 15.49 -14.86 -12.28
C ALA A 15 14.95 -14.14 -13.54
N ARG A 16 15.03 -12.81 -13.58
CA ARG A 16 14.67 -12.00 -14.76
C ARG A 16 15.59 -12.28 -15.97
N THR A 17 16.87 -12.47 -15.73
CA THR A 17 17.82 -12.83 -16.80
C THR A 17 17.50 -14.20 -17.39
N MET A 18 17.23 -15.19 -16.54
CA MET A 18 16.81 -16.54 -16.99
C MET A 18 15.53 -16.49 -17.81
N GLN A 19 14.52 -15.73 -17.37
CA GLN A 19 13.25 -15.56 -18.07
C GLN A 19 13.42 -14.97 -19.48
N ARG A 20 14.42 -14.07 -19.68
CA ARG A 20 14.64 -13.37 -20.96
C ARG A 20 15.64 -14.08 -21.88
N ALA A 21 16.62 -14.79 -21.32
CA ALA A 21 17.77 -15.30 -22.08
C ALA A 21 17.54 -16.69 -22.67
N VAL A 22 16.59 -17.47 -22.14
CA VAL A 22 16.35 -18.86 -22.53
C VAL A 22 14.86 -19.13 -22.61
N GLU A 23 14.43 -19.86 -23.63
CA GLU A 23 13.10 -20.44 -23.69
C GLU A 23 12.99 -21.55 -22.66
N LEU A 24 12.34 -21.28 -21.54
CA LEU A 24 12.25 -22.18 -20.41
C LEU A 24 11.04 -23.11 -20.57
N GLU A 25 11.30 -24.40 -20.60
CA GLU A 25 10.24 -25.41 -20.60
C GLU A 25 9.54 -25.51 -19.23
N PRO A 26 8.21 -25.81 -19.19
CA PRO A 26 7.53 -26.17 -17.96
C PRO A 26 8.15 -27.48 -17.38
N PRO A 27 8.33 -27.55 -16.02
CA PRO A 27 7.89 -26.63 -14.96
C PRO A 27 8.88 -25.51 -14.62
N VAL A 28 10.04 -25.42 -15.28
CA VAL A 28 11.11 -24.46 -14.93
C VAL A 28 10.66 -23.00 -15.10
N SER A 29 9.95 -22.70 -16.19
CA SER A 29 9.39 -21.37 -16.42
C SER A 29 8.53 -20.92 -15.25
N ARG A 30 7.66 -21.80 -14.76
CA ARG A 30 6.80 -21.53 -13.61
C ARG A 30 7.58 -21.27 -12.32
N TYR A 31 8.67 -22.01 -12.09
CA TYR A 31 9.51 -21.78 -10.90
C TYR A 31 10.20 -20.41 -10.96
N VAL A 32 10.68 -20.01 -12.13
CA VAL A 32 11.28 -18.69 -12.33
C VAL A 32 10.26 -17.57 -12.08
N GLU A 33 9.04 -17.70 -12.58
CA GLU A 33 7.96 -16.75 -12.31
C GLU A 33 7.64 -16.65 -10.81
N MET A 34 7.58 -17.78 -10.10
CA MET A 34 7.38 -17.80 -8.65
C MET A 34 8.52 -17.12 -7.88
N ILE A 35 9.77 -17.29 -8.31
CA ILE A 35 10.94 -16.64 -7.70
C ILE A 35 10.85 -15.12 -7.92
N ILE A 36 10.48 -14.69 -9.10
CA ILE A 36 10.30 -13.26 -9.43
C ILE A 36 9.23 -12.67 -8.52
N ALA A 37 8.03 -13.27 -8.49
CA ALA A 37 6.91 -12.79 -7.68
C ALA A 37 7.24 -12.74 -6.18
N ALA A 38 7.91 -13.78 -5.66
CA ALA A 38 8.35 -13.80 -4.27
C ALA A 38 9.39 -12.71 -3.97
N SER A 39 10.29 -12.43 -4.90
CA SER A 39 11.32 -11.39 -4.74
C SER A 39 10.70 -10.00 -4.77
N GLU A 40 9.70 -9.76 -5.62
CA GLU A 40 8.93 -8.51 -5.66
C GLU A 40 8.20 -8.30 -4.33
N GLN A 41 7.48 -9.31 -3.85
CA GLN A 41 6.77 -9.26 -2.56
C GLN A 41 7.73 -8.99 -1.38
N MET A 42 8.90 -9.63 -1.34
CA MET A 42 9.90 -9.36 -0.30
C MET A 42 10.44 -7.92 -0.38
N THR A 43 10.58 -7.36 -1.58
CA THR A 43 11.01 -5.97 -1.77
C THR A 43 9.97 -5.01 -1.18
N GLU A 44 8.69 -5.22 -1.48
CA GLU A 44 7.58 -4.43 -0.93
C GLU A 44 7.56 -4.48 0.61
N LEU A 45 7.66 -5.68 1.20
CA LEU A 45 7.71 -5.83 2.66
C LEU A 45 8.91 -5.11 3.29
N LEU A 46 10.08 -5.13 2.65
CA LEU A 46 11.26 -4.40 3.13
C LEU A 46 11.08 -2.89 3.05
N GLU A 47 10.37 -2.39 2.04
CA GLU A 47 10.04 -0.97 1.93
C GLU A 47 9.05 -0.53 3.02
N GLU A 48 8.01 -1.32 3.27
CA GLU A 48 7.03 -1.09 4.34
C GLU A 48 7.70 -1.06 5.71
N LEU A 49 8.51 -2.08 6.01
CA LEU A 49 9.28 -2.13 7.26
C LEU A 49 10.23 -0.93 7.39
N GLY A 50 10.83 -0.49 6.27
CA GLY A 50 11.69 0.69 6.24
C GLY A 50 10.93 1.97 6.55
N LEU A 51 9.74 2.14 6.00
CA LEU A 51 8.87 3.28 6.28
C LEU A 51 8.41 3.25 7.74
N ALA A 52 7.89 2.11 8.21
CA ALA A 52 7.46 1.92 9.60
C ALA A 52 8.58 2.27 10.59
N ALA A 53 9.80 1.78 10.34
CA ALA A 53 10.95 2.05 11.21
C ALA A 53 11.32 3.55 11.23
N ARG A 54 11.25 4.26 10.09
CA ARG A 54 11.50 5.71 10.06
C ARG A 54 10.43 6.49 10.81
N ILE A 55 9.16 6.13 10.65
CA ILE A 55 8.04 6.76 11.38
C ILE A 55 8.19 6.53 12.88
N ALA A 56 8.40 5.28 13.31
CA ALA A 56 8.57 4.93 14.72
C ALA A 56 9.78 5.62 15.38
N ALA A 57 10.86 5.80 14.63
CA ALA A 57 12.06 6.51 15.09
C ALA A 57 11.96 8.05 14.96
N GLN A 58 10.81 8.59 14.52
CA GLN A 58 10.62 10.03 14.24
C GLN A 58 11.65 10.59 13.24
N ARG A 59 12.06 9.76 12.26
CA ARG A 59 13.03 10.09 11.19
C ARG A 59 12.39 10.05 9.80
N TYR A 60 11.06 10.02 9.74
CA TYR A 60 10.36 10.13 8.47
C TYR A 60 10.36 11.60 8.05
N GLU A 61 10.98 11.88 6.93
CA GLU A 61 11.05 13.19 6.30
C GLU A 61 10.20 13.13 5.01
N PRO A 62 8.94 13.62 5.05
CA PRO A 62 8.06 13.59 3.88
C PRO A 62 8.53 14.58 2.81
N VAL A 63 8.38 14.20 1.55
CA VAL A 63 8.56 15.11 0.41
C VAL A 63 7.21 15.73 0.09
N LEU A 64 6.93 16.86 0.73
CA LEU A 64 5.64 17.53 0.61
C LEU A 64 5.45 18.20 -0.75
N ALA A 65 4.26 18.04 -1.33
CA ALA A 65 3.81 18.71 -2.55
C ALA A 65 2.30 19.00 -2.47
N ASP A 66 1.89 20.06 -3.15
CA ASP A 66 0.48 20.38 -3.33
C ASP A 66 -0.11 19.45 -4.40
N VAL A 67 -1.17 18.75 -4.06
CA VAL A 67 -1.81 17.76 -4.94
C VAL A 67 -3.31 17.68 -4.68
N ASP A 68 -4.08 17.43 -5.72
CA ASP A 68 -5.52 17.18 -5.59
C ASP A 68 -5.79 15.80 -5.00
N THR A 69 -6.70 15.72 -4.02
CA THR A 69 -7.03 14.47 -3.32
C THR A 69 -7.68 13.43 -4.22
N LEU A 70 -8.43 13.85 -5.26
CA LEU A 70 -9.00 12.92 -6.23
C LEU A 70 -7.92 12.35 -7.18
N GLU A 71 -6.92 13.16 -7.54
CA GLU A 71 -5.76 12.67 -8.29
C GLU A 71 -4.96 11.65 -7.47
N LEU A 72 -4.75 11.90 -6.18
CA LEU A 72 -4.11 10.94 -5.26
C LEU A 72 -4.89 9.62 -5.19
N ALA A 73 -6.22 9.72 -5.03
CA ALA A 73 -7.08 8.55 -4.95
C ALA A 73 -7.07 7.73 -6.24
N ARG A 74 -7.14 8.38 -7.40
CA ARG A 74 -7.12 7.74 -8.71
C ARG A 74 -5.78 7.10 -9.06
N ALA A 75 -4.69 7.65 -8.59
CA ALA A 75 -3.37 7.04 -8.75
C ALA A 75 -3.22 5.73 -7.95
N ALA A 76 -3.93 5.60 -6.82
CA ALA A 76 -3.97 4.37 -6.02
C ALA A 76 -5.07 3.40 -6.50
N VAL A 77 -6.25 3.94 -6.84
CA VAL A 77 -7.45 3.20 -7.28
C VAL A 77 -8.06 3.93 -8.47
N PRO A 78 -7.82 3.49 -9.71
CA PRO A 78 -8.25 4.21 -10.92
C PRO A 78 -9.76 4.52 -10.97
N GLU A 79 -10.58 3.69 -10.34
CA GLU A 79 -12.03 3.83 -10.28
C GLU A 79 -12.51 4.80 -9.17
N ALA A 80 -11.60 5.46 -8.44
CA ALA A 80 -11.96 6.43 -7.40
C ALA A 80 -12.73 7.60 -8.00
N ASP A 81 -13.81 8.00 -7.32
CA ASP A 81 -14.72 9.04 -7.75
C ASP A 81 -14.93 10.12 -6.66
N GLY A 82 -15.60 11.20 -7.03
CA GLY A 82 -15.96 12.26 -6.10
C GLY A 82 -15.39 13.63 -6.49
N THR A 83 -15.22 14.49 -5.49
CA THR A 83 -14.70 15.86 -5.67
C THR A 83 -13.50 16.07 -4.76
N GLY A 84 -12.34 16.33 -5.37
CA GLY A 84 -11.09 16.59 -4.67
C GLY A 84 -10.94 18.04 -4.19
N THR A 85 -9.89 18.25 -3.43
CA THR A 85 -9.35 19.56 -3.04
C THR A 85 -7.83 19.47 -2.97
N THR A 86 -7.15 20.59 -3.08
CA THR A 86 -5.71 20.64 -2.92
C THR A 86 -5.32 20.46 -1.45
N VAL A 87 -4.39 19.54 -1.20
CA VAL A 87 -3.75 19.31 0.10
C VAL A 87 -2.23 19.29 -0.08
N THR A 88 -1.50 19.68 0.97
CA THR A 88 -0.03 19.60 0.98
C THR A 88 0.39 18.32 1.69
N THR A 89 0.87 17.33 0.97
CA THR A 89 1.21 16.01 1.53
C THR A 89 2.38 15.37 0.78
N ASP A 90 2.75 14.13 1.14
CA ASP A 90 3.72 13.29 0.42
C ASP A 90 2.96 12.36 -0.54
N PRO A 91 2.82 12.70 -1.84
CA PRO A 91 1.95 11.98 -2.75
C PRO A 91 2.30 10.50 -2.90
N PRO A 92 3.56 10.07 -3.09
CA PRO A 92 3.90 8.65 -3.20
C PRO A 92 3.54 7.85 -1.95
N THR A 93 3.71 8.44 -0.77
CA THR A 93 3.39 7.76 0.50
C THR A 93 1.88 7.62 0.68
N VAL A 94 1.10 8.67 0.37
CA VAL A 94 -0.38 8.61 0.45
C VAL A 94 -0.93 7.62 -0.57
N GLN A 95 -0.50 7.66 -1.82
CA GLN A 95 -0.95 6.73 -2.87
C GLN A 95 -0.71 5.27 -2.47
N ARG A 96 0.50 4.95 -1.98
CA ARG A 96 0.83 3.61 -1.48
C ARG A 96 -0.04 3.22 -0.29
N SER A 97 -0.29 4.14 0.63
CA SER A 97 -1.14 3.90 1.80
C SER A 97 -2.58 3.59 1.40
N LEU A 98 -3.16 4.36 0.47
CA LEU A 98 -4.51 4.12 -0.03
C LEU A 98 -4.61 2.76 -0.73
N ALA A 99 -3.66 2.42 -1.58
CA ALA A 99 -3.61 1.12 -2.26
C ALA A 99 -3.55 -0.04 -1.24
N ALA A 100 -2.66 0.05 -0.24
CA ALA A 100 -2.53 -0.97 0.81
C ALA A 100 -3.82 -1.16 1.62
N LEU A 101 -4.53 -0.08 1.95
CA LEU A 101 -5.81 -0.16 2.68
C LEU A 101 -6.91 -0.81 1.83
N VAL A 102 -6.99 -0.49 0.53
CA VAL A 102 -7.94 -1.12 -0.42
C VAL A 102 -7.64 -2.61 -0.56
N ASP A 103 -6.37 -2.98 -0.75
CA ASP A 103 -5.96 -4.38 -0.89
C ASP A 103 -6.20 -5.17 0.39
N CYS A 104 -5.95 -4.56 1.55
CA CYS A 104 -6.27 -5.16 2.84
C CYS A 104 -7.78 -5.41 3.00
N ALA A 105 -8.63 -4.42 2.64
CA ALA A 105 -10.08 -4.58 2.68
C ALA A 105 -10.56 -5.72 1.77
N ARG A 106 -10.05 -5.80 0.54
CA ARG A 106 -10.36 -6.89 -0.40
C ARG A 106 -9.92 -8.25 0.13
N LYS A 107 -8.67 -8.38 0.50
CA LYS A 107 -8.03 -9.63 0.90
C LYS A 107 -8.61 -10.21 2.18
N HIS A 108 -8.77 -9.39 3.21
CA HIS A 108 -9.23 -9.83 4.53
C HIS A 108 -10.75 -9.76 4.68
N GLY A 109 -11.42 -8.90 3.92
CA GLY A 109 -12.88 -8.84 3.85
C GLY A 109 -13.50 -9.88 2.94
N GLY A 110 -12.72 -10.53 2.06
CA GLY A 110 -13.23 -11.48 1.08
C GLY A 110 -14.19 -10.85 0.08
N VAL A 111 -14.08 -9.54 -0.15
CA VAL A 111 -14.95 -8.79 -1.07
C VAL A 111 -14.25 -8.58 -2.40
N SER A 112 -14.99 -8.70 -3.49
CA SER A 112 -14.45 -8.53 -4.85
C SER A 112 -14.25 -7.06 -5.22
N THR A 113 -15.06 -6.18 -4.63
CA THR A 113 -15.07 -4.76 -4.96
C THR A 113 -15.04 -3.92 -3.69
N VAL A 114 -14.15 -2.95 -3.68
CA VAL A 114 -14.05 -1.92 -2.64
C VAL A 114 -14.03 -0.58 -3.36
N SER A 115 -14.88 0.35 -2.96
CA SER A 115 -14.95 1.69 -3.54
C SER A 115 -14.13 2.68 -2.71
N LEU A 116 -13.48 3.60 -3.40
CA LEU A 116 -12.80 4.73 -2.79
C LEU A 116 -13.44 6.02 -3.32
N ARG A 117 -14.08 6.79 -2.43
CA ARG A 117 -14.74 8.05 -2.77
C ARG A 117 -14.06 9.21 -2.09
N VAL A 118 -14.06 10.36 -2.77
CA VAL A 118 -13.39 11.58 -2.30
C VAL A 118 -14.42 12.70 -2.12
N ALA A 119 -14.38 13.34 -0.96
CA ALA A 119 -15.17 14.52 -0.64
C ALA A 119 -14.26 15.59 0.03
N GLY A 120 -13.68 16.45 -0.77
CA GLY A 120 -12.67 17.39 -0.31
C GLY A 120 -11.42 16.68 0.18
N SER A 121 -10.98 16.90 1.42
CA SER A 121 -9.84 16.23 2.04
C SER A 121 -10.20 14.88 2.70
N THR A 122 -11.46 14.47 2.65
CA THR A 122 -11.94 13.21 3.22
C THR A 122 -12.08 12.14 2.13
N LEU A 123 -11.49 10.99 2.34
CA LEU A 123 -11.62 9.81 1.50
C LEU A 123 -12.40 8.74 2.28
N THR A 124 -13.31 8.08 1.59
CA THR A 124 -14.19 7.05 2.15
C THR A 124 -13.92 5.72 1.46
N LEU A 125 -13.52 4.72 2.22
CA LEU A 125 -13.28 3.35 1.75
C LEU A 125 -14.42 2.44 2.22
N ASP A 126 -15.10 1.77 1.30
CA ASP A 126 -16.30 0.96 1.56
C ASP A 126 -16.40 -0.23 0.58
N PRO A 127 -16.74 -1.47 1.04
CA PRO A 127 -16.96 -1.84 2.43
C PRO A 127 -15.66 -2.26 3.16
N VAL A 128 -15.61 -1.97 4.45
CA VAL A 128 -14.64 -2.52 5.41
C VAL A 128 -15.43 -3.33 6.43
N ASN A 129 -15.68 -4.58 6.10
CA ASN A 129 -16.50 -5.46 6.91
C ASN A 129 -15.80 -5.91 8.21
N GLU A 130 -16.54 -6.64 9.08
CA GLU A 130 -16.07 -7.11 10.39
C GLU A 130 -14.78 -7.95 10.31
N ALA A 131 -14.52 -8.64 9.19
CA ALA A 131 -13.31 -9.46 9.02
C ALA A 131 -12.08 -8.61 8.66
N ALA A 132 -12.25 -7.55 7.88
CA ALA A 132 -11.18 -6.63 7.47
C ALA A 132 -10.90 -5.57 8.55
N ALA A 133 -11.91 -5.09 9.26
CA ALA A 133 -11.82 -4.00 10.21
C ALA A 133 -10.67 -4.13 11.23
N PRO A 134 -10.52 -5.23 11.99
CA PRO A 134 -9.44 -5.36 12.98
C PRO A 134 -8.05 -5.42 12.33
N VAL A 135 -7.96 -5.88 11.09
CA VAL A 135 -6.69 -5.92 10.35
C VAL A 135 -6.30 -4.53 9.88
N ILE A 136 -7.24 -3.79 9.28
CA ILE A 136 -7.05 -2.41 8.83
C ILE A 136 -6.72 -1.50 10.01
N MET A 137 -7.44 -1.61 11.11
CA MET A 137 -7.22 -0.76 12.28
C MET A 137 -5.96 -1.11 13.09
N GLY A 138 -5.24 -2.17 12.70
CA GLY A 138 -3.99 -2.60 13.33
C GLY A 138 -4.17 -3.37 14.65
N GLU A 139 -5.39 -3.80 14.95
CA GLU A 139 -5.70 -4.68 16.09
C GLU A 139 -5.22 -6.12 15.83
N SER A 140 -5.11 -6.49 14.58
CA SER A 140 -4.57 -7.75 14.10
C SER A 140 -3.43 -7.49 13.12
N LEU A 141 -2.22 -7.95 13.45
CA LEU A 141 -1.00 -7.76 12.64
C LEU A 141 -0.92 -8.75 11.46
N LYS A 142 -2.03 -9.04 10.80
CA LYS A 142 -2.06 -9.95 9.65
C LYS A 142 -1.67 -9.28 8.32
N ASP A 143 -1.66 -7.95 8.30
CA ASP A 143 -1.30 -7.15 7.13
C ASP A 143 -0.42 -5.97 7.56
N LEU A 144 0.86 -6.06 7.20
CA LEU A 144 1.83 -5.03 7.53
C LEU A 144 1.54 -3.73 6.77
N GLY A 145 1.14 -3.85 5.50
CA GLY A 145 0.84 -2.72 4.63
C GLY A 145 -0.23 -1.82 5.21
N ALA A 146 -1.33 -2.40 5.72
CA ALA A 146 -2.41 -1.63 6.35
C ALA A 146 -1.94 -0.88 7.61
N VAL A 147 -1.16 -1.55 8.48
CA VAL A 147 -0.60 -0.93 9.70
C VAL A 147 0.33 0.23 9.37
N VAL A 148 1.19 0.03 8.37
CA VAL A 148 2.12 1.07 7.91
C VAL A 148 1.38 2.22 7.24
N ALA A 149 0.35 1.92 6.45
CA ALA A 149 -0.49 2.91 5.79
C ALA A 149 -1.15 3.86 6.79
N LEU A 150 -1.80 3.33 7.83
CA LEU A 150 -2.39 4.16 8.89
C LEU A 150 -1.34 4.98 9.64
N SER A 151 -0.18 4.40 9.90
CA SER A 151 0.92 5.10 10.57
C SER A 151 1.46 6.24 9.71
N ALA A 152 1.57 6.04 8.39
CA ALA A 152 2.01 7.05 7.43
C ALA A 152 1.01 8.20 7.30
N ILE A 153 -0.29 7.88 7.18
CA ILE A 153 -1.36 8.89 7.14
C ILE A 153 -1.31 9.78 8.39
N ARG A 154 -1.17 9.18 9.59
CA ARG A 154 -1.04 9.92 10.85
C ARG A 154 0.24 10.76 10.92
N ALA A 155 1.36 10.24 10.43
CA ALA A 155 2.63 10.97 10.39
C ALA A 155 2.59 12.18 9.43
N LEU A 156 1.69 12.17 8.45
CA LEU A 156 1.41 13.29 7.53
C LEU A 156 0.31 14.25 8.06
N GLY A 157 -0.10 14.13 9.33
CA GLY A 157 -1.12 14.99 9.93
C GLY A 157 -2.56 14.57 9.66
N GLY A 158 -2.77 13.46 8.95
CA GLY A 158 -4.09 12.92 8.67
C GLY A 158 -4.65 12.05 9.80
N SER A 159 -5.88 11.58 9.61
CA SER A 159 -6.55 10.63 10.51
C SER A 159 -7.27 9.54 9.73
N ALA A 160 -7.55 8.43 10.41
CA ALA A 160 -8.39 7.36 9.87
C ALA A 160 -9.29 6.81 11.00
N GLU A 161 -10.58 6.73 10.73
CA GLU A 161 -11.62 6.31 11.66
C GLU A 161 -12.57 5.35 10.97
N LEU A 162 -13.01 4.30 11.69
CA LEU A 162 -13.98 3.34 11.17
C LEU A 162 -15.38 3.70 11.69
N GLU A 163 -16.32 3.92 10.77
CA GLU A 163 -17.72 4.17 11.05
C GLU A 163 -18.58 3.07 10.42
N GLY A 164 -19.03 2.10 11.23
CA GLY A 164 -19.70 0.91 10.72
C GLY A 164 -18.78 0.09 9.82
N GLU A 165 -19.15 -0.10 8.55
CA GLU A 165 -18.36 -0.79 7.54
C GLU A 165 -17.59 0.20 6.62
N THR A 166 -17.42 1.44 7.02
CA THR A 166 -16.80 2.50 6.22
C THR A 166 -15.57 3.05 6.93
N LEU A 167 -14.41 3.05 6.26
CA LEU A 167 -13.22 3.71 6.74
C LEU A 167 -13.16 5.14 6.20
N LEU A 168 -13.19 6.11 7.11
CA LEU A 168 -13.01 7.52 6.81
C LEU A 168 -11.55 7.90 6.99
N ILE A 169 -10.92 8.40 5.93
CA ILE A 169 -9.53 8.84 5.91
C ILE A 169 -9.54 10.35 5.64
N ARG A 170 -8.97 11.14 6.55
CA ARG A 170 -8.80 12.58 6.34
C ARG A 170 -7.33 12.87 6.10
N LEU A 171 -7.03 13.57 5.01
CA LEU A 171 -5.70 14.08 4.70
C LEU A 171 -5.55 15.49 5.30
N GLY A 172 -4.42 15.74 5.94
CA GLY A 172 -4.10 17.04 6.54
C GLY A 172 -3.51 18.01 5.54
#